data_956d7041aec3eb0eb4d447f450829902
#
_entry.id   956d7041aec3eb0eb4d447f450829902
#
_cell.length_a   1.000
_cell.length_b   1.000
_cell.length_c   1.000
_cell.angle_alpha   90.00
_cell.angle_beta   90.00
_cell.angle_gamma   90.00
#
_symmetry.space_group_name_H-M   'P 1'
#
loop_
_entity.id
_entity.type
_entity.pdbx_description
1 polymer ?
#
loop_
_entity_poly.entity_id
_entity_poly.type
_entity_poly.pdbx_seq_one_letter_code
_entity_poly.pdbx_strand_id
1 'polypeptide(L)'
;MRSTFSVIFYLKKDKVKKDGTAPIMGRITVDGTQAQFSCKLSIDSNLWGVKGGRAVGKSVTARETNRMLDKLRVGITRHYQEIMERDSFVTAEKVRNAFLGLEYRCQTLIKIYDHFMEDYAKKVDCGMKAKSTLTKYHAVYSHLKDFLQSRYHVSDIALKEIQPTFITDFETYLLAEKHLHCNSVWVYSCPVRMLLHRAVENGWLIRYPFPDCSVPKEETEKGFLTKEELGQLINAPKMNFKRTFIRDLFLFCAFTGLAYIDLKNLREENIVSNPLDGSVWIHTYRQKTGVETNVRLLDIPLQIMKKYKGLCEDGHVFPVPSYNSCKMILRTVMKKCCIHKHITWHMARHTMATVVCFSNGMPIESVSSVLGHKCISSTQIYAKITNEKLNKEMNVLSEKLAGIGEFVTSEDFA
;
A
#
# COMPACT_ATOMS: atom_id res chain seq x y z
N MET A 1 -27.09 27.17 -10.90
CA MET A 1 -28.26 27.26 -9.98
C MET A 1 -27.89 28.17 -8.84
N ARG A 2 -28.77 29.09 -8.42
CA ARG A 2 -28.51 29.86 -7.18
C ARG A 2 -28.70 28.94 -5.98
N SER A 3 -27.65 28.81 -5.16
CA SER A 3 -27.72 28.06 -3.91
C SER A 3 -28.76 28.67 -2.98
N THR A 4 -29.64 27.84 -2.41
CA THR A 4 -30.66 28.28 -1.45
C THR A 4 -30.11 28.20 -0.05
N PHE A 5 -29.89 29.37 0.59
CA PHE A 5 -29.43 29.45 1.98
C PHE A 5 -30.46 30.15 2.86
N SER A 6 -30.79 29.52 3.99
CA SER A 6 -31.67 30.15 5.00
C SER A 6 -31.32 29.74 6.43
N VAL A 7 -31.54 30.67 7.36
CA VAL A 7 -31.39 30.45 8.80
C VAL A 7 -32.68 30.86 9.48
N ILE A 8 -33.32 29.93 10.17
CA ILE A 8 -34.54 30.16 10.96
C ILE A 8 -34.33 29.79 12.42
N PHE A 9 -35.04 30.51 13.33
CA PHE A 9 -35.04 30.22 14.73
C PHE A 9 -36.44 29.80 15.18
N TYR A 10 -36.54 28.88 16.15
CA TYR A 10 -37.81 28.35 16.66
C TYR A 10 -37.68 27.88 18.10
N LEU A 11 -38.76 27.84 18.83
CA LEU A 11 -38.81 27.31 20.21
C LEU A 11 -38.94 25.79 20.19
N LYS A 12 -38.22 25.13 21.08
CA LYS A 12 -38.35 23.70 21.34
C LYS A 12 -39.43 23.49 22.41
N LYS A 13 -40.72 23.38 21.97
CA LYS A 13 -41.90 23.32 22.80
C LYS A 13 -42.00 22.08 23.71
N ASP A 14 -41.32 21.00 23.35
CA ASP A 14 -41.25 19.75 24.13
C ASP A 14 -40.29 19.83 25.35
N LYS A 15 -39.55 20.95 25.50
CA LYS A 15 -38.58 21.17 26.58
C LYS A 15 -38.83 22.51 27.30
N VAL A 16 -40.09 22.84 27.57
CA VAL A 16 -40.42 24.03 28.43
C VAL A 16 -39.97 23.74 29.85
N LYS A 17 -39.26 24.66 30.45
CA LYS A 17 -38.79 24.59 31.83
C LYS A 17 -39.94 24.94 32.82
N LYS A 18 -39.77 24.59 34.09
CA LYS A 18 -40.78 24.88 35.15
C LYS A 18 -41.06 26.40 35.32
N ASP A 19 -40.15 27.27 34.87
CA ASP A 19 -40.27 28.73 34.87
C ASP A 19 -41.01 29.31 33.65
N GLY A 20 -41.59 28.46 32.79
CA GLY A 20 -42.30 28.85 31.58
C GLY A 20 -41.39 29.18 30.37
N THR A 21 -40.06 29.15 30.55
CA THR A 21 -39.13 29.43 29.46
C THR A 21 -38.89 28.21 28.60
N ALA A 22 -38.72 28.41 27.28
CA ALA A 22 -38.40 27.38 26.31
C ALA A 22 -37.07 27.67 25.60
N PRO A 23 -36.23 26.68 25.34
CA PRO A 23 -34.95 26.89 24.62
C PRO A 23 -35.21 27.22 23.14
N ILE A 24 -34.39 28.16 22.63
CA ILE A 24 -34.40 28.55 21.21
C ILE A 24 -33.42 27.68 20.45
N MET A 25 -33.89 27.10 19.36
CA MET A 25 -33.12 26.30 18.40
C MET A 25 -32.95 27.08 17.09
N GLY A 26 -31.84 26.89 16.43
CA GLY A 26 -31.58 27.35 15.07
C GLY A 26 -31.59 26.20 14.08
N ARG A 27 -32.06 26.45 12.86
CA ARG A 27 -31.98 25.54 11.72
C ARG A 27 -31.38 26.25 10.54
N ILE A 28 -30.32 25.68 9.99
CA ILE A 28 -29.64 26.11 8.77
C ILE A 28 -30.15 25.20 7.65
N THR A 29 -30.54 25.79 6.52
CA THR A 29 -30.90 25.04 5.31
C THR A 29 -30.01 25.50 4.16
N VAL A 30 -29.38 24.57 3.44
CA VAL A 30 -28.59 24.81 2.24
C VAL A 30 -28.98 23.76 1.22
N ASP A 31 -29.45 24.16 0.05
CA ASP A 31 -29.82 23.29 -1.08
C ASP A 31 -30.59 22.02 -0.67
N GLY A 32 -31.63 22.21 0.17
CA GLY A 32 -32.49 21.14 0.67
C GLY A 32 -31.92 20.35 1.86
N THR A 33 -30.63 20.45 2.16
CA THR A 33 -30.04 19.86 3.38
C THR A 33 -30.34 20.71 4.61
N GLN A 34 -30.54 20.10 5.78
CA GLN A 34 -30.88 20.80 7.00
C GLN A 34 -29.96 20.37 8.16
N ALA A 35 -29.53 21.34 8.99
CA ALA A 35 -28.78 21.11 10.21
C ALA A 35 -29.34 21.95 11.34
N GLN A 36 -29.53 21.35 12.53
CA GLN A 36 -30.05 22.02 13.70
C GLN A 36 -28.94 22.25 14.74
N PHE A 37 -29.09 23.34 15.51
CA PHE A 37 -28.18 23.66 16.62
C PHE A 37 -28.91 24.39 17.74
N SER A 38 -28.40 24.33 18.96
CA SER A 38 -28.91 25.09 20.08
C SER A 38 -28.35 26.50 20.07
N CYS A 39 -29.22 27.52 20.18
CA CYS A 39 -28.78 28.90 20.33
C CYS A 39 -28.23 29.24 21.73
N LYS A 40 -28.35 28.30 22.69
CA LYS A 40 -28.05 28.48 24.11
C LYS A 40 -28.78 29.68 24.74
N LEU A 41 -29.94 30.03 24.18
CA LEU A 41 -30.87 31.04 24.65
C LEU A 41 -32.18 30.38 25.03
N SER A 42 -32.87 30.95 26.03
CA SER A 42 -34.25 30.55 26.41
C SER A 42 -35.08 31.81 26.56
N ILE A 43 -36.35 31.75 26.26
CA ILE A 43 -37.32 32.85 26.40
C ILE A 43 -38.67 32.31 26.84
N ASP A 44 -39.47 33.14 27.49
CA ASP A 44 -40.88 32.82 27.78
C ASP A 44 -41.63 32.50 26.45
N SER A 45 -42.34 31.36 26.42
CA SER A 45 -43.05 30.91 25.23
C SER A 45 -44.09 31.92 24.75
N ASN A 46 -44.68 32.75 25.66
CA ASN A 46 -45.64 33.78 25.32
C ASN A 46 -45.04 34.98 24.58
N LEU A 47 -43.75 35.19 24.76
CA LEU A 47 -42.97 36.26 24.10
C LEU A 47 -42.40 35.86 22.75
N TRP A 48 -42.82 34.72 22.19
CA TRP A 48 -42.24 34.22 20.93
C TRP A 48 -43.22 34.31 19.77
N GLY A 49 -42.82 35.03 18.71
CA GLY A 49 -43.52 35.13 17.45
C GLY A 49 -43.15 33.98 16.47
N VAL A 50 -44.03 32.99 16.33
CA VAL A 50 -43.75 31.78 15.51
C VAL A 50 -43.51 32.12 14.03
N LYS A 51 -44.33 33.01 13.45
CA LYS A 51 -44.17 33.41 12.03
C LYS A 51 -42.86 34.17 11.73
N GLY A 52 -42.42 34.99 12.70
CA GLY A 52 -41.18 35.78 12.54
C GLY A 52 -39.92 35.08 13.02
N GLY A 53 -40.03 33.97 13.78
CA GLY A 53 -38.87 33.29 14.42
C GLY A 53 -38.10 34.21 15.33
N ARG A 54 -38.80 35.13 16.07
CA ARG A 54 -38.19 36.17 16.90
C ARG A 54 -39.05 36.44 18.15
N ALA A 55 -38.44 37.06 19.15
CA ALA A 55 -39.15 37.52 20.32
C ALA A 55 -40.07 38.71 19.96
N VAL A 56 -41.29 38.74 20.52
CA VAL A 56 -42.31 39.77 20.32
C VAL A 56 -42.38 40.67 21.56
N GLY A 57 -42.67 41.95 21.36
CA GLY A 57 -42.81 42.93 22.41
C GLY A 57 -41.60 43.86 22.56
N LYS A 58 -41.74 44.89 23.45
CA LYS A 58 -40.75 45.92 23.69
C LYS A 58 -39.93 45.72 24.97
N SER A 59 -40.08 44.53 25.63
CA SER A 59 -39.35 44.23 26.85
C SER A 59 -37.85 44.18 26.61
N VAL A 60 -37.05 44.43 27.64
CA VAL A 60 -35.60 44.35 27.59
C VAL A 60 -35.16 42.97 27.13
N THR A 61 -35.76 41.95 27.74
CA THR A 61 -35.52 40.53 27.40
C THR A 61 -35.76 40.22 25.92
N ALA A 62 -36.87 40.74 25.36
CA ALA A 62 -37.18 40.54 23.94
C ALA A 62 -36.16 41.21 23.00
N ARG A 63 -35.73 42.43 23.35
CA ARG A 63 -34.71 43.18 22.56
C ARG A 63 -33.34 42.48 22.61
N GLU A 64 -32.90 42.08 23.81
CA GLU A 64 -31.64 41.36 23.98
C GLU A 64 -31.62 40.03 23.25
N THR A 65 -32.71 39.24 23.39
CA THR A 65 -32.85 37.97 22.64
C THR A 65 -32.75 38.19 21.13
N ASN A 66 -33.50 39.19 20.60
CA ASN A 66 -33.45 39.50 19.17
C ASN A 66 -32.06 39.97 18.73
N ARG A 67 -31.35 40.79 19.52
CA ARG A 67 -29.97 41.21 19.26
C ARG A 67 -29.00 40.02 19.17
N MET A 68 -29.16 39.04 20.07
CA MET A 68 -28.36 37.81 20.06
C MET A 68 -28.67 36.94 18.86
N LEU A 69 -29.95 36.78 18.49
CA LEU A 69 -30.35 36.03 17.29
C LEU A 69 -29.78 36.64 15.98
N ASP A 70 -29.74 37.99 15.92
CA ASP A 70 -29.12 38.69 14.79
C ASP A 70 -27.61 38.45 14.72
N LYS A 71 -26.91 38.49 15.85
CA LYS A 71 -25.49 38.16 15.92
C LYS A 71 -25.22 36.72 15.44
N LEU A 72 -26.04 35.75 15.89
CA LEU A 72 -25.93 34.36 15.45
C LEU A 72 -26.15 34.24 13.94
N ARG A 73 -27.18 34.92 13.40
CA ARG A 73 -27.45 34.91 11.96
C ARG A 73 -26.29 35.47 11.14
N VAL A 74 -25.73 36.58 11.53
CA VAL A 74 -24.58 37.23 10.87
C VAL A 74 -23.37 36.27 10.92
N GLY A 75 -23.06 35.66 12.08
CA GLY A 75 -21.96 34.69 12.19
C GLY A 75 -22.13 33.50 11.27
N ILE A 76 -23.34 32.91 11.21
CA ILE A 76 -23.64 31.78 10.34
C ILE A 76 -23.53 32.15 8.87
N THR A 77 -24.04 33.34 8.47
CA THR A 77 -23.94 33.84 7.10
C THR A 77 -22.49 34.03 6.67
N ARG A 78 -21.63 34.59 7.55
CA ARG A 78 -20.21 34.72 7.29
C ARG A 78 -19.55 33.39 7.02
N HIS A 79 -19.77 32.37 7.89
CA HIS A 79 -19.22 31.04 7.66
C HIS A 79 -19.75 30.36 6.38
N TYR A 80 -21.01 30.59 6.02
CA TYR A 80 -21.55 30.11 4.75
C TYR A 80 -20.78 30.73 3.55
N GLN A 81 -20.50 32.05 3.57
CA GLN A 81 -19.75 32.73 2.54
C GLN A 81 -18.30 32.24 2.46
N GLU A 82 -17.61 32.15 3.60
CA GLU A 82 -16.24 31.63 3.70
C GLU A 82 -16.11 30.22 3.13
N ILE A 83 -17.08 29.32 3.42
CA ILE A 83 -17.09 27.96 2.88
C ILE A 83 -17.41 27.97 1.38
N MET A 84 -18.33 28.82 0.92
CA MET A 84 -18.71 28.91 -0.49
C MET A 84 -17.55 29.40 -1.37
N GLU A 85 -16.70 30.29 -0.83
CA GLU A 85 -15.49 30.77 -1.52
C GLU A 85 -14.37 29.72 -1.55
N ARG A 86 -14.28 28.91 -0.49
CA ARG A 86 -13.23 27.89 -0.37
C ARG A 86 -13.58 26.57 -1.03
N ASP A 87 -14.82 26.11 -0.86
CA ASP A 87 -15.27 24.78 -1.23
C ASP A 87 -16.30 24.86 -2.37
N SER A 88 -16.19 24.00 -3.37
CA SER A 88 -17.16 23.93 -4.49
C SER A 88 -18.54 23.41 -4.07
N PHE A 89 -18.68 22.85 -2.87
CA PHE A 89 -19.93 22.27 -2.35
C PHE A 89 -20.13 22.63 -0.87
N VAL A 90 -21.26 23.26 -0.57
CA VAL A 90 -21.64 23.67 0.78
C VAL A 90 -22.84 22.85 1.27
N THR A 91 -22.79 22.31 2.50
CA THR A 91 -23.91 21.66 3.18
C THR A 91 -24.30 22.42 4.43
N ALA A 92 -25.56 22.29 4.87
CA ALA A 92 -26.01 22.86 6.12
C ALA A 92 -25.19 22.37 7.32
N GLU A 93 -24.70 21.13 7.27
CA GLU A 93 -23.85 20.54 8.30
C GLU A 93 -22.45 21.15 8.36
N LYS A 94 -21.82 21.41 7.20
CA LYS A 94 -20.53 22.13 7.15
C LYS A 94 -20.65 23.51 7.79
N VAL A 95 -21.69 24.28 7.42
CA VAL A 95 -21.92 25.62 7.98
C VAL A 95 -22.17 25.58 9.49
N ARG A 96 -22.99 24.63 9.96
CA ARG A 96 -23.23 24.41 11.40
C ARG A 96 -21.93 24.10 12.15
N ASN A 97 -21.13 23.18 11.60
CA ASN A 97 -19.89 22.73 12.24
C ASN A 97 -18.84 23.86 12.30
N ALA A 98 -18.70 24.63 11.23
CA ALA A 98 -17.85 25.82 11.21
C ALA A 98 -18.29 26.83 12.26
N PHE A 99 -19.60 27.18 12.28
CA PHE A 99 -20.17 28.12 13.25
C PHE A 99 -20.01 27.67 14.71
N LEU A 100 -20.15 26.37 15.00
CA LEU A 100 -19.95 25.80 16.33
C LEU A 100 -18.49 25.54 16.71
N GLY A 101 -17.53 25.85 15.83
CA GLY A 101 -16.11 25.52 16.03
C GLY A 101 -15.83 24.02 16.00
N LEU A 102 -16.73 23.22 15.45
CA LEU A 102 -16.58 21.78 15.32
C LEU A 102 -15.79 21.39 14.06
N GLU A 103 -15.53 22.34 13.17
CA GLU A 103 -14.75 22.15 11.95
C GLU A 103 -13.33 21.62 12.28
N TYR A 104 -12.73 22.09 13.34
CA TYR A 104 -11.45 21.59 13.86
C TYR A 104 -11.50 20.15 14.41
N ARG A 105 -12.69 19.60 14.64
CA ARG A 105 -12.88 18.22 15.09
C ARG A 105 -13.24 17.27 13.95
N CYS A 106 -13.62 17.77 12.79
CA CYS A 106 -13.86 16.94 11.62
C CYS A 106 -12.52 16.52 11.02
N GLN A 107 -12.19 15.25 11.16
CA GLN A 107 -11.06 14.68 10.43
C GLN A 107 -11.47 14.51 8.96
N THR A 108 -10.59 14.94 8.07
CA THR A 108 -10.75 14.83 6.62
C THR A 108 -9.70 13.88 6.05
N LEU A 109 -9.98 13.29 4.88
CA LEU A 109 -9.15 12.24 4.31
C LEU A 109 -7.73 12.72 3.97
N ILE A 110 -7.60 13.86 3.33
CA ILE A 110 -6.29 14.43 2.96
C ILE A 110 -5.50 14.80 4.22
N LYS A 111 -6.15 15.42 5.21
CA LYS A 111 -5.50 15.78 6.47
C LYS A 111 -4.92 14.59 7.22
N ILE A 112 -5.68 13.49 7.34
CA ILE A 112 -5.15 12.27 7.99
C ILE A 112 -4.04 11.63 7.15
N TYR A 113 -4.11 11.76 5.82
CA TYR A 113 -3.05 11.28 4.92
C TYR A 113 -1.77 12.10 5.11
N ASP A 114 -1.86 13.43 5.20
CA ASP A 114 -0.72 14.33 5.46
C ASP A 114 -0.01 13.95 6.77
N HIS A 115 -0.75 13.83 7.87
CA HIS A 115 -0.18 13.39 9.15
C HIS A 115 0.49 12.02 9.07
N PHE A 116 -0.15 11.08 8.36
CA PHE A 116 0.44 9.77 8.13
C PHE A 116 1.77 9.86 7.38
N MET A 117 1.85 10.70 6.35
CA MET A 117 3.06 10.87 5.55
C MET A 117 4.18 11.53 6.34
N GLU A 118 3.87 12.55 7.13
CA GLU A 118 4.84 13.20 8.03
C GLU A 118 5.43 12.18 9.03
N ASP A 119 4.59 11.39 9.68
CA ASP A 119 5.04 10.36 10.62
C ASP A 119 5.84 9.25 9.92
N TYR A 120 5.44 8.89 8.69
CA TYR A 120 6.17 7.90 7.91
C TYR A 120 7.54 8.43 7.48
N ALA A 121 7.63 9.70 7.08
CA ALA A 121 8.90 10.36 6.74
C ALA A 121 9.87 10.35 7.92
N LYS A 122 9.43 10.72 9.14
CA LYS A 122 10.24 10.62 10.36
C LYS A 122 10.78 9.19 10.58
N LYS A 123 9.95 8.16 10.33
CA LYS A 123 10.39 6.76 10.43
C LYS A 123 11.39 6.34 9.35
N VAL A 124 11.34 6.97 8.17
CA VAL A 124 12.34 6.78 7.12
C VAL A 124 13.66 7.43 7.51
N ASP A 125 13.62 8.65 8.08
CA ASP A 125 14.82 9.37 8.52
C ASP A 125 15.54 8.64 9.66
N CYS A 126 14.78 7.97 10.54
CA CYS A 126 15.32 7.09 11.58
C CYS A 126 15.75 5.70 11.06
N GLY A 127 15.72 5.44 9.76
CA GLY A 127 16.09 4.13 9.18
C GLY A 127 15.11 2.98 9.44
N MET A 128 13.98 3.25 10.10
CA MET A 128 12.97 2.21 10.44
C MET A 128 12.13 1.77 9.24
N LYS A 129 12.03 2.60 8.20
CA LYS A 129 11.21 2.36 7.01
C LYS A 129 11.96 2.71 5.72
N ALA A 130 11.57 2.06 4.62
CA ALA A 130 12.22 2.27 3.33
C ALA A 130 11.70 3.54 2.62
N LYS A 131 12.61 4.37 2.10
CA LYS A 131 12.32 5.56 1.30
C LYS A 131 11.44 5.26 0.07
N SER A 132 11.64 4.09 -0.57
CA SER A 132 10.83 3.66 -1.72
C SER A 132 9.35 3.49 -1.40
N THR A 133 9.00 3.12 -0.17
CA THR A 133 7.61 3.04 0.28
C THR A 133 7.00 4.43 0.47
N LEU A 134 7.77 5.39 1.00
CA LEU A 134 7.34 6.79 1.10
C LEU A 134 7.07 7.38 -0.29
N THR A 135 7.95 7.15 -1.26
CA THR A 135 7.74 7.58 -2.67
C THR A 135 6.43 7.02 -3.24
N LYS A 136 6.11 5.75 -2.94
CA LYS A 136 4.83 5.15 -3.33
C LYS A 136 3.65 5.87 -2.68
N TYR A 137 3.72 6.20 -1.40
CA TYR A 137 2.64 6.92 -0.70
C TYR A 137 2.44 8.33 -1.27
N HIS A 138 3.50 9.03 -1.68
CA HIS A 138 3.39 10.30 -2.40
C HIS A 138 2.63 10.14 -3.74
N ALA A 139 2.90 9.07 -4.50
CA ALA A 139 2.18 8.81 -5.74
C ALA A 139 0.68 8.55 -5.49
N VAL A 140 0.35 7.75 -4.47
CA VAL A 140 -1.05 7.51 -4.08
C VAL A 140 -1.74 8.80 -3.65
N TYR A 141 -1.06 9.63 -2.86
CA TYR A 141 -1.56 10.93 -2.41
C TYR A 141 -1.90 11.86 -3.58
N SER A 142 -1.00 11.94 -4.57
CA SER A 142 -1.25 12.74 -5.78
C SER A 142 -2.50 12.24 -6.54
N HIS A 143 -2.59 10.93 -6.78
CA HIS A 143 -3.77 10.37 -7.45
C HIS A 143 -5.06 10.56 -6.65
N LEU A 144 -5.00 10.49 -5.32
CA LEU A 144 -6.16 10.71 -4.47
C LEU A 144 -6.66 12.16 -4.55
N LYS A 145 -5.75 13.14 -4.56
CA LYS A 145 -6.09 14.56 -4.74
C LYS A 145 -6.68 14.83 -6.12
N ASP A 146 -6.07 14.29 -7.16
CA ASP A 146 -6.59 14.40 -8.53
C ASP A 146 -8.00 13.80 -8.64
N PHE A 147 -8.25 12.64 -8.01
CA PHE A 147 -9.54 11.98 -7.97
C PHE A 147 -10.60 12.82 -7.25
N LEU A 148 -10.28 13.36 -6.06
CA LEU A 148 -11.19 14.22 -5.32
C LEU A 148 -11.57 15.46 -6.14
N GLN A 149 -10.61 16.06 -6.81
CA GLN A 149 -10.86 17.22 -7.66
C GLN A 149 -11.69 16.88 -8.89
N SER A 150 -11.39 15.79 -9.59
CA SER A 150 -12.08 15.42 -10.84
C SER A 150 -13.49 14.90 -10.61
N ARG A 151 -13.70 14.07 -9.57
CA ARG A 151 -14.97 13.37 -9.35
C ARG A 151 -15.90 14.07 -8.37
N TYR A 152 -15.35 14.69 -7.32
CA TYR A 152 -16.12 15.32 -6.23
C TYR A 152 -16.02 16.87 -6.27
N HIS A 153 -15.15 17.44 -7.10
CA HIS A 153 -14.88 18.89 -7.18
C HIS A 153 -14.52 19.52 -5.83
N VAL A 154 -13.81 18.78 -4.97
CA VAL A 154 -13.33 19.22 -3.68
C VAL A 154 -11.83 18.97 -3.52
N SER A 155 -11.17 19.76 -2.68
CA SER A 155 -9.75 19.57 -2.33
C SER A 155 -9.54 18.53 -1.25
N ASP A 156 -10.55 18.26 -0.42
CA ASP A 156 -10.55 17.28 0.68
C ASP A 156 -11.99 16.87 1.00
N ILE A 157 -12.19 15.72 1.67
CA ILE A 157 -13.49 15.19 2.02
C ILE A 157 -13.51 14.80 3.50
N ALA A 158 -14.60 15.15 4.22
CA ALA A 158 -14.77 14.74 5.60
C ALA A 158 -14.95 13.22 5.68
N LEU A 159 -14.30 12.57 6.65
CA LEU A 159 -14.36 11.10 6.78
C LEU A 159 -15.80 10.58 6.86
N LYS A 160 -16.71 11.33 7.49
CA LYS A 160 -18.12 10.98 7.63
C LYS A 160 -18.93 11.06 6.33
N GLU A 161 -18.42 11.76 5.33
CA GLU A 161 -19.03 11.90 4.00
C GLU A 161 -18.59 10.81 3.02
N ILE A 162 -17.59 10.01 3.40
CA ILE A 162 -17.08 8.93 2.56
C ILE A 162 -18.12 7.82 2.46
N GLN A 163 -18.67 7.64 1.25
CA GLN A 163 -19.64 6.60 0.92
C GLN A 163 -18.95 5.25 0.68
N PRO A 164 -19.66 4.13 0.80
CA PRO A 164 -19.13 2.80 0.49
C PRO A 164 -18.55 2.66 -0.93
N THR A 165 -19.12 3.39 -1.89
CA THR A 165 -18.68 3.39 -3.29
C THR A 165 -17.38 4.16 -3.54
N PHE A 166 -16.93 5.01 -2.61
CA PHE A 166 -15.76 5.87 -2.78
C PHE A 166 -14.51 5.08 -3.20
N ILE A 167 -14.26 3.93 -2.60
CA ILE A 167 -13.07 3.14 -2.91
C ILE A 167 -13.15 2.48 -4.29
N THR A 168 -14.33 1.99 -4.68
CA THR A 168 -14.56 1.41 -6.01
C THR A 168 -14.50 2.48 -7.10
N ASP A 169 -15.00 3.68 -6.83
CA ASP A 169 -14.89 4.82 -7.73
C ASP A 169 -13.41 5.26 -7.90
N PHE A 170 -12.64 5.26 -6.82
CA PHE A 170 -11.20 5.54 -6.87
C PHE A 170 -10.44 4.46 -7.65
N GLU A 171 -10.74 3.18 -7.42
CA GLU A 171 -10.16 2.06 -8.16
C GLU A 171 -10.50 2.14 -9.66
N THR A 172 -11.75 2.46 -9.99
CA THR A 172 -12.20 2.68 -11.38
C THR A 172 -11.48 3.86 -12.03
N TYR A 173 -11.35 4.97 -11.32
CA TYR A 173 -10.57 6.13 -11.77
C TYR A 173 -9.11 5.76 -12.10
N LEU A 174 -8.46 5.00 -11.23
CA LEU A 174 -7.08 4.55 -11.45
C LEU A 174 -6.96 3.63 -12.68
N LEU A 175 -7.96 2.76 -12.93
CA LEU A 175 -7.99 1.88 -14.10
C LEU A 175 -8.30 2.66 -15.39
N ALA A 176 -9.40 3.39 -15.39
CA ALA A 176 -9.96 3.99 -16.61
C ALA A 176 -9.26 5.29 -17.02
N GLU A 177 -8.98 6.20 -16.08
CA GLU A 177 -8.42 7.51 -16.37
C GLU A 177 -6.89 7.56 -16.25
N LYS A 178 -6.31 6.84 -15.29
CA LYS A 178 -4.84 6.77 -15.13
C LYS A 178 -4.22 5.56 -15.83
N HIS A 179 -5.02 4.67 -16.40
CA HIS A 179 -4.59 3.48 -17.16
C HIS A 179 -3.61 2.61 -16.39
N LEU A 180 -3.82 2.48 -15.08
CA LEU A 180 -2.97 1.64 -14.22
C LEU A 180 -3.40 0.17 -14.32
N HIS A 181 -2.42 -0.73 -14.23
CA HIS A 181 -2.66 -2.17 -14.19
C HIS A 181 -3.34 -2.58 -12.87
N CYS A 182 -4.22 -3.60 -12.88
CA CYS A 182 -4.99 -4.08 -11.72
C CYS A 182 -4.15 -4.26 -10.45
N ASN A 183 -2.96 -4.87 -10.56
CA ASN A 183 -2.05 -5.02 -9.42
C ASN A 183 -1.53 -3.69 -8.87
N SER A 184 -1.38 -2.67 -9.69
CA SER A 184 -0.99 -1.32 -9.24
C SER A 184 -2.15 -0.63 -8.53
N VAL A 185 -3.37 -0.78 -9.05
CA VAL A 185 -4.59 -0.26 -8.42
C VAL A 185 -4.77 -0.87 -7.04
N TRP A 186 -4.62 -2.20 -6.90
CA TRP A 186 -4.66 -2.88 -5.61
C TRP A 186 -3.63 -2.29 -4.62
N VAL A 187 -2.39 -2.08 -5.08
CA VAL A 187 -1.32 -1.49 -4.25
C VAL A 187 -1.65 -0.04 -3.86
N TYR A 188 -2.34 0.72 -4.71
CA TYR A 188 -2.65 2.13 -4.48
C TYR A 188 -3.91 2.33 -3.61
N SER A 189 -4.88 1.41 -3.65
CA SER A 189 -6.04 1.45 -2.76
C SER A 189 -5.73 1.03 -1.32
N CYS A 190 -4.70 0.17 -1.10
CA CYS A 190 -4.30 -0.27 0.23
C CYS A 190 -4.04 0.86 1.25
N PRO A 191 -3.29 1.94 0.95
CA PRO A 191 -3.05 3.01 1.91
C PRO A 191 -4.32 3.75 2.31
N VAL A 192 -5.25 3.96 1.39
CA VAL A 192 -6.54 4.61 1.65
C VAL A 192 -7.38 3.72 2.59
N ARG A 193 -7.47 2.42 2.30
CA ARG A 193 -8.16 1.44 3.15
C ARG A 193 -7.55 1.40 4.56
N MET A 194 -6.22 1.36 4.65
CA MET A 194 -5.48 1.36 5.92
C MET A 194 -5.78 2.62 6.76
N LEU A 195 -5.82 3.80 6.15
CA LEU A 195 -6.10 5.04 6.87
C LEU A 195 -7.52 5.08 7.42
N LEU A 196 -8.51 4.55 6.68
CA LEU A 196 -9.87 4.48 7.18
C LEU A 196 -10.06 3.42 8.28
N HIS A 197 -9.34 2.31 8.25
CA HIS A 197 -9.28 1.40 9.41
C HIS A 197 -8.74 2.12 10.65
N ARG A 198 -7.63 2.85 10.51
CA ARG A 198 -7.10 3.66 11.61
C ARG A 198 -8.06 4.77 12.08
N ALA A 199 -8.87 5.32 11.17
CA ALA A 199 -9.89 6.29 11.53
C ALA A 199 -10.97 5.68 12.43
N VAL A 200 -11.32 4.40 12.23
CA VAL A 200 -12.22 3.65 13.12
C VAL A 200 -11.54 3.37 14.46
N GLU A 201 -10.29 2.88 14.46
CA GLU A 201 -9.51 2.60 15.67
C GLU A 201 -9.35 3.87 16.55
N ASN A 202 -9.20 5.04 15.95
CA ASN A 202 -9.11 6.33 16.65
C ASN A 202 -10.48 6.95 17.00
N GLY A 203 -11.59 6.28 16.71
CA GLY A 203 -12.93 6.79 16.99
C GLY A 203 -13.39 7.97 16.12
N TRP A 204 -12.68 8.26 15.03
CA TRP A 204 -13.06 9.31 14.06
C TRP A 204 -14.19 8.85 13.12
N LEU A 205 -14.31 7.54 12.91
CA LEU A 205 -15.41 6.87 12.23
C LEU A 205 -16.04 5.83 13.16
N ILE A 206 -17.37 5.69 13.10
CA ILE A 206 -18.11 4.70 13.89
C ILE A 206 -17.90 3.29 13.31
N ARG A 207 -17.84 3.19 11.99
CA ARG A 207 -17.65 1.93 11.27
C ARG A 207 -16.81 2.14 10.01
N TYR A 208 -16.16 1.07 9.57
CA TYR A 208 -15.44 1.05 8.30
C TYR A 208 -16.42 1.18 7.13
N PRO A 209 -16.22 2.14 6.22
CA PRO A 209 -17.20 2.45 5.19
C PRO A 209 -17.15 1.51 3.98
N PHE A 210 -16.00 0.86 3.71
CA PHE A 210 -15.81 0.12 2.48
C PHE A 210 -16.23 -1.33 2.59
N PRO A 211 -16.74 -1.97 1.50
CA PRO A 211 -16.95 -3.40 1.46
C PRO A 211 -15.61 -4.16 1.50
N ASP A 212 -15.66 -5.43 1.92
CA ASP A 212 -14.48 -6.29 1.99
C ASP A 212 -13.91 -6.66 0.61
N CYS A 213 -14.68 -6.44 -0.47
CA CYS A 213 -14.21 -6.68 -1.83
C CYS A 213 -13.22 -5.60 -2.27
N SER A 214 -12.13 -6.04 -2.89
CA SER A 214 -11.13 -5.22 -3.56
C SER A 214 -10.95 -5.69 -4.99
N VAL A 215 -10.34 -4.87 -5.84
CA VAL A 215 -9.91 -5.32 -7.18
C VAL A 215 -9.09 -6.60 -7.03
N PRO A 216 -9.47 -7.70 -7.71
CA PRO A 216 -8.76 -8.95 -7.59
C PRO A 216 -7.31 -8.77 -8.06
N LYS A 217 -6.40 -9.33 -7.28
CA LYS A 217 -5.00 -9.33 -7.65
C LYS A 217 -4.76 -10.39 -8.71
N GLU A 218 -4.27 -9.95 -9.87
CA GLU A 218 -3.87 -10.88 -10.92
C GLU A 218 -2.58 -11.60 -10.54
N GLU A 219 -2.57 -12.91 -10.72
CA GLU A 219 -1.35 -13.67 -10.61
C GLU A 219 -0.42 -13.32 -11.77
N THR A 220 0.73 -12.77 -11.45
CA THR A 220 1.78 -12.51 -12.43
C THR A 220 2.77 -13.66 -12.45
N GLU A 221 2.96 -14.28 -13.59
CA GLU A 221 4.05 -15.23 -13.75
C GLU A 221 5.39 -14.54 -13.60
N LYS A 222 6.13 -14.98 -12.59
CA LYS A 222 7.49 -14.48 -12.38
C LYS A 222 8.44 -15.30 -13.20
N GLY A 223 8.98 -14.70 -14.26
CA GLY A 223 9.95 -15.36 -15.11
C GLY A 223 11.22 -15.78 -14.37
N PHE A 224 11.84 -16.82 -14.86
CA PHE A 224 13.16 -17.31 -14.47
C PHE A 224 13.92 -17.77 -15.72
N LEU A 225 15.24 -17.92 -15.63
CA LEU A 225 16.03 -18.54 -16.70
C LEU A 225 15.87 -20.06 -16.64
N THR A 226 15.66 -20.71 -17.79
CA THR A 226 15.70 -22.17 -17.88
C THR A 226 17.13 -22.67 -17.67
N LYS A 227 17.30 -23.98 -17.54
CA LYS A 227 18.63 -24.61 -17.42
C LYS A 227 19.51 -24.31 -18.65
N GLU A 228 18.90 -24.36 -19.84
CA GLU A 228 19.55 -24.09 -21.13
C GLU A 228 19.96 -22.60 -21.21
N GLU A 229 19.06 -21.66 -20.87
CA GLU A 229 19.35 -20.23 -20.86
C GLU A 229 20.42 -19.86 -19.82
N LEU A 230 20.41 -20.52 -18.65
CA LEU A 230 21.47 -20.36 -17.64
C LEU A 230 22.81 -20.86 -18.20
N GLY A 231 22.82 -21.99 -18.90
CA GLY A 231 23.98 -22.53 -19.63
C GLY A 231 24.50 -21.58 -20.72
N GLN A 232 23.61 -21.00 -21.52
CA GLN A 232 23.97 -19.98 -22.52
C GLN A 232 24.59 -18.74 -21.88
N LEU A 233 24.10 -18.32 -20.72
CA LEU A 233 24.66 -17.18 -20.01
C LEU A 233 26.05 -17.46 -19.41
N ILE A 234 26.28 -18.67 -18.89
CA ILE A 234 27.57 -19.12 -18.37
C ILE A 234 28.60 -19.16 -19.51
N ASN A 235 28.21 -19.75 -20.65
CA ASN A 235 29.05 -19.92 -21.84
C ASN A 235 28.98 -18.72 -22.82
N ALA A 236 28.57 -17.55 -22.31
CA ALA A 236 28.37 -16.38 -23.14
C ALA A 236 29.60 -16.01 -23.98
N PRO A 237 29.40 -15.48 -25.21
CA PRO A 237 30.49 -15.05 -26.06
C PRO A 237 31.33 -13.95 -25.40
N LYS A 238 32.56 -13.78 -25.87
CA LYS A 238 33.48 -12.77 -25.34
C LYS A 238 32.86 -11.37 -25.42
N MET A 239 32.91 -10.66 -24.29
CA MET A 239 32.33 -9.33 -24.13
C MET A 239 33.35 -8.38 -23.47
N ASN A 240 33.13 -7.07 -23.56
CA ASN A 240 33.93 -6.10 -22.80
C ASN A 240 33.77 -6.28 -21.29
N PHE A 241 34.73 -5.74 -20.53
CA PHE A 241 34.77 -5.88 -19.07
C PHE A 241 33.41 -5.56 -18.40
N LYS A 242 32.78 -4.40 -18.72
CA LYS A 242 31.52 -3.98 -18.10
C LYS A 242 30.38 -5.01 -18.29
N ARG A 243 30.24 -5.57 -19.50
CA ARG A 243 29.19 -6.57 -19.79
C ARG A 243 29.50 -7.90 -19.12
N THR A 244 30.76 -8.32 -19.16
CA THR A 244 31.20 -9.55 -18.48
C THR A 244 30.98 -9.44 -16.97
N PHE A 245 31.35 -8.31 -16.39
CA PHE A 245 31.15 -8.05 -14.96
C PHE A 245 29.68 -8.13 -14.54
N ILE A 246 28.77 -7.44 -15.25
CA ILE A 246 27.34 -7.46 -14.94
C ILE A 246 26.73 -8.84 -15.16
N ARG A 247 27.15 -9.58 -16.19
CA ARG A 247 26.78 -10.98 -16.38
C ARG A 247 27.19 -11.82 -15.16
N ASP A 248 28.41 -11.70 -14.72
CA ASP A 248 28.96 -12.47 -13.61
C ASP A 248 28.28 -12.14 -12.28
N LEU A 249 27.98 -10.86 -12.03
CA LEU A 249 27.18 -10.46 -10.89
C LEU A 249 25.75 -11.05 -10.91
N PHE A 250 25.13 -11.10 -12.09
CA PHE A 250 23.82 -11.72 -12.25
C PHE A 250 23.89 -13.24 -12.02
N LEU A 251 24.91 -13.91 -12.55
CA LEU A 251 25.17 -15.33 -12.28
C LEU A 251 25.43 -15.58 -10.80
N PHE A 252 26.21 -14.73 -10.15
CA PHE A 252 26.42 -14.81 -8.71
C PHE A 252 25.09 -14.81 -7.96
N CYS A 253 24.18 -13.89 -8.29
CA CYS A 253 22.82 -13.87 -7.73
C CYS A 253 21.98 -15.09 -8.13
N ALA A 254 22.16 -15.64 -9.33
CA ALA A 254 21.45 -16.82 -9.81
C ALA A 254 21.88 -18.11 -9.09
N PHE A 255 23.04 -18.14 -8.46
CA PHE A 255 23.54 -19.27 -7.67
C PHE A 255 23.55 -19.04 -6.16
N THR A 256 23.33 -17.80 -5.68
CA THR A 256 23.29 -17.49 -4.25
C THR A 256 21.89 -17.07 -3.77
N GLY A 257 21.00 -16.69 -4.70
CA GLY A 257 19.67 -16.17 -4.36
C GLY A 257 19.68 -14.75 -3.78
N LEU A 258 20.81 -14.06 -3.68
CA LEU A 258 20.88 -12.69 -3.18
C LEU A 258 20.07 -11.74 -4.07
N ALA A 259 19.36 -10.82 -3.45
CA ALA A 259 18.75 -9.71 -4.18
C ALA A 259 19.83 -8.68 -4.55
N TYR A 260 19.54 -7.84 -5.56
CA TYR A 260 20.50 -6.79 -6.00
C TYR A 260 21.03 -5.95 -4.84
N ILE A 261 20.18 -5.56 -3.91
CA ILE A 261 20.60 -4.70 -2.80
C ILE A 261 21.46 -5.44 -1.78
N ASP A 262 21.17 -6.73 -1.56
CA ASP A 262 21.93 -7.58 -0.65
C ASP A 262 23.32 -7.87 -1.27
N LEU A 263 23.39 -8.09 -2.60
CA LEU A 263 24.66 -8.18 -3.33
C LEU A 263 25.48 -6.88 -3.25
N LYS A 264 24.81 -5.73 -3.42
CA LYS A 264 25.48 -4.43 -3.38
C LYS A 264 26.10 -4.14 -2.01
N ASN A 265 25.45 -4.60 -0.95
CA ASN A 265 25.89 -4.39 0.43
C ASN A 265 26.74 -5.56 0.98
N LEU A 266 27.03 -6.57 0.15
CA LEU A 266 27.83 -7.71 0.56
C LEU A 266 29.26 -7.30 0.85
N ARG A 267 29.74 -7.60 2.07
CA ARG A 267 31.10 -7.29 2.54
C ARG A 267 31.93 -8.55 2.70
N GLU A 268 33.26 -8.40 2.71
CA GLU A 268 34.19 -9.50 2.93
C GLU A 268 33.98 -10.17 4.30
N GLU A 269 33.60 -9.41 5.33
CA GLU A 269 33.26 -9.93 6.67
C GLU A 269 32.05 -10.88 6.68
N ASN A 270 31.21 -10.82 5.65
CA ASN A 270 30.07 -11.74 5.50
C ASN A 270 30.50 -13.11 4.92
N ILE A 271 31.72 -13.23 4.46
CA ILE A 271 32.22 -14.45 3.84
C ILE A 271 33.01 -15.24 4.89
N VAL A 272 32.48 -16.39 5.26
CA VAL A 272 33.05 -17.25 6.32
C VAL A 272 33.44 -18.60 5.72
N SER A 273 34.68 -19.02 5.99
CA SER A 273 35.15 -20.37 5.64
C SER A 273 34.95 -21.30 6.84
N ASN A 274 34.29 -22.43 6.60
CA ASN A 274 34.16 -23.47 7.61
C ASN A 274 35.49 -24.22 7.75
N PRO A 275 36.11 -24.21 8.92
CA PRO A 275 37.42 -24.85 9.12
C PRO A 275 37.37 -26.38 9.04
N LEU A 276 36.19 -27.01 9.18
CA LEU A 276 36.04 -28.46 9.19
C LEU A 276 36.04 -29.09 7.80
N ASP A 277 35.39 -28.45 6.85
CA ASP A 277 35.20 -29.00 5.49
C ASP A 277 35.66 -28.07 4.38
N GLY A 278 36.23 -26.91 4.73
CA GLY A 278 36.69 -25.90 3.76
C GLY A 278 35.57 -25.22 2.97
N SER A 279 34.31 -25.47 3.27
CA SER A 279 33.19 -24.83 2.59
C SER A 279 33.13 -23.34 2.93
N VAL A 280 32.79 -22.54 1.91
CA VAL A 280 32.68 -21.07 2.05
C VAL A 280 31.20 -20.69 2.07
N TRP A 281 30.83 -19.86 3.02
CA TRP A 281 29.45 -19.46 3.27
C TRP A 281 29.31 -17.95 3.26
N ILE A 282 28.14 -17.44 2.80
CA ILE A 282 27.70 -16.08 3.03
C ILE A 282 26.79 -16.09 4.25
N HIS A 283 27.15 -15.30 5.27
CA HIS A 283 26.30 -15.01 6.43
C HIS A 283 25.88 -13.55 6.36
N THR A 284 24.61 -13.30 6.11
CA THR A 284 24.09 -11.93 5.96
C THR A 284 22.62 -11.82 6.40
N TYR A 285 22.15 -10.59 6.54
CA TYR A 285 20.76 -10.29 6.81
C TYR A 285 20.11 -9.69 5.58
N ARG A 286 18.98 -10.25 5.17
CA ARG A 286 18.25 -9.72 4.03
C ARG A 286 17.71 -8.32 4.32
N GLN A 287 18.10 -7.32 3.58
CA GLN A 287 17.74 -5.92 3.83
C GLN A 287 16.22 -5.68 3.86
N LYS A 288 15.45 -6.36 3.02
CA LYS A 288 13.98 -6.17 2.94
C LYS A 288 13.24 -6.76 4.15
N THR A 289 13.73 -7.86 4.74
CA THR A 289 12.98 -8.64 5.74
C THR A 289 13.65 -8.67 7.10
N GLY A 290 14.95 -8.33 7.18
CA GLY A 290 15.77 -8.48 8.38
C GLY A 290 16.00 -9.94 8.78
N VAL A 291 15.71 -10.91 7.90
CA VAL A 291 15.90 -12.35 8.17
C VAL A 291 17.35 -12.71 7.88
N GLU A 292 17.95 -13.45 8.77
CA GLU A 292 19.27 -14.06 8.58
C GLU A 292 19.24 -15.01 7.37
N THR A 293 20.29 -14.98 6.57
CA THR A 293 20.41 -15.75 5.36
C THR A 293 21.82 -16.34 5.28
N ASN A 294 21.88 -17.68 5.27
CA ASN A 294 23.12 -18.43 5.23
C ASN A 294 23.16 -19.21 3.91
N VAL A 295 24.09 -18.85 3.03
CA VAL A 295 24.19 -19.42 1.68
C VAL A 295 25.55 -20.06 1.51
N ARG A 296 25.61 -21.37 1.26
CA ARG A 296 26.83 -22.04 0.86
C ARG A 296 27.19 -21.65 -0.58
N LEU A 297 28.42 -21.21 -0.77
CA LEU A 297 28.92 -20.88 -2.10
C LEU A 297 29.28 -22.13 -2.89
N LEU A 298 28.66 -22.25 -4.06
CA LEU A 298 28.99 -23.28 -5.06
C LEU A 298 30.21 -22.82 -5.90
N ASP A 299 30.72 -23.68 -6.78
CA ASP A 299 31.94 -23.41 -7.57
C ASP A 299 31.87 -22.14 -8.40
N ILE A 300 30.72 -21.89 -9.07
CA ILE A 300 30.56 -20.71 -9.95
C ILE A 300 30.66 -19.41 -9.15
N PRO A 301 29.90 -19.19 -8.06
CA PRO A 301 30.09 -18.03 -7.19
C PRO A 301 31.52 -17.88 -6.65
N LEU A 302 32.17 -18.96 -6.27
CA LEU A 302 33.56 -18.93 -5.79
C LEU A 302 34.53 -18.46 -6.87
N GLN A 303 34.39 -18.94 -8.11
CA GLN A 303 35.18 -18.51 -9.24
C GLN A 303 34.96 -17.02 -9.56
N ILE A 304 33.70 -16.54 -9.49
CA ILE A 304 33.38 -15.13 -9.69
C ILE A 304 34.01 -14.26 -8.61
N MET A 305 33.93 -14.66 -7.34
CA MET A 305 34.59 -13.93 -6.25
C MET A 305 36.11 -13.86 -6.45
N LYS A 306 36.73 -14.98 -6.78
CA LYS A 306 38.17 -15.05 -7.08
C LYS A 306 38.55 -14.10 -8.22
N LYS A 307 37.76 -14.09 -9.31
CA LYS A 307 38.02 -13.26 -10.51
C LYS A 307 38.02 -11.76 -10.20
N TYR A 308 37.19 -11.30 -9.28
CA TYR A 308 36.98 -9.89 -8.96
C TYR A 308 37.56 -9.46 -7.61
N LYS A 309 38.33 -10.34 -6.96
CA LYS A 309 38.97 -10.03 -5.69
C LYS A 309 39.90 -8.82 -5.82
N GLY A 310 39.81 -7.89 -4.86
CA GLY A 310 40.67 -6.70 -4.82
C GLY A 310 40.23 -5.54 -5.71
N LEU A 311 39.00 -5.59 -6.29
CA LEU A 311 38.43 -4.44 -7.01
C LEU A 311 37.81 -3.39 -6.10
N CYS A 312 37.56 -3.72 -4.82
CA CYS A 312 37.03 -2.81 -3.81
C CYS A 312 38.06 -2.62 -2.70
N GLU A 313 38.27 -1.37 -2.28
CA GLU A 313 39.11 -1.01 -1.15
C GLU A 313 38.28 -0.73 0.13
N ASP A 314 36.99 -0.61 0.01
CA ASP A 314 36.03 -0.24 1.06
C ASP A 314 35.43 -1.45 1.83
N GLY A 315 35.95 -2.65 1.59
CA GLY A 315 35.52 -3.89 2.22
C GLY A 315 34.25 -4.52 1.59
N HIS A 316 33.73 -3.98 0.47
CA HIS A 316 32.70 -4.65 -0.31
C HIS A 316 33.31 -5.76 -1.18
N VAL A 317 32.55 -6.85 -1.38
CA VAL A 317 33.00 -7.96 -2.25
C VAL A 317 33.03 -7.55 -3.72
N PHE A 318 32.08 -6.70 -4.15
CA PHE A 318 31.97 -6.25 -5.53
C PHE A 318 31.65 -4.75 -5.63
N PRO A 319 32.24 -4.00 -6.61
CA PRO A 319 31.88 -2.61 -6.91
C PRO A 319 30.58 -2.56 -7.74
N VAL A 320 29.42 -2.87 -7.13
CA VAL A 320 28.14 -3.01 -7.83
C VAL A 320 27.62 -1.66 -8.31
N PRO A 321 27.48 -1.43 -9.64
CA PRO A 321 26.95 -0.18 -10.19
C PRO A 321 25.48 0.06 -9.80
N SER A 322 24.93 1.24 -10.14
CA SER A 322 23.52 1.55 -9.89
C SER A 322 22.57 0.54 -10.55
N TYR A 323 21.40 0.33 -9.95
CA TYR A 323 20.39 -0.62 -10.45
C TYR A 323 20.01 -0.37 -11.92
N ASN A 324 19.83 0.91 -12.29
CA ASN A 324 19.47 1.27 -13.66
C ASN A 324 20.59 0.95 -14.66
N SER A 325 21.85 1.20 -14.29
CA SER A 325 23.02 0.84 -15.08
C SER A 325 23.11 -0.67 -15.29
N CYS A 326 22.98 -1.43 -14.20
CA CYS A 326 22.97 -2.90 -14.26
C CYS A 326 21.85 -3.42 -15.16
N LYS A 327 20.62 -2.88 -15.05
CA LYS A 327 19.47 -3.27 -15.86
C LYS A 327 19.69 -3.04 -17.36
N MET A 328 20.25 -1.88 -17.72
CA MET A 328 20.51 -1.56 -19.14
C MET A 328 21.58 -2.47 -19.74
N ILE A 329 22.69 -2.69 -19.02
CA ILE A 329 23.77 -3.55 -19.48
C ILE A 329 23.30 -5.01 -19.56
N LEU A 330 22.56 -5.49 -18.57
CA LEU A 330 22.03 -6.85 -18.53
C LEU A 330 21.13 -7.15 -19.76
N ARG A 331 20.30 -6.21 -20.19
CA ARG A 331 19.50 -6.35 -21.44
C ARG A 331 20.38 -6.60 -22.67
N THR A 332 21.52 -5.90 -22.75
CA THR A 332 22.45 -6.08 -23.86
C THR A 332 23.18 -7.41 -23.77
N VAL A 333 23.51 -7.87 -22.56
CA VAL A 333 24.10 -9.20 -22.30
C VAL A 333 23.15 -10.30 -22.76
N MET A 334 21.88 -10.25 -22.32
CA MET A 334 20.88 -11.26 -22.68
C MET A 334 20.68 -11.38 -24.20
N LYS A 335 20.59 -10.24 -24.91
CA LYS A 335 20.50 -10.24 -26.38
C LYS A 335 21.71 -10.93 -27.03
N LYS A 336 22.93 -10.73 -26.51
CA LYS A 336 24.15 -11.40 -27.01
C LYS A 336 24.18 -12.89 -26.72
N CYS A 337 23.47 -13.33 -25.68
CA CYS A 337 23.32 -14.75 -25.32
C CYS A 337 22.08 -15.38 -25.96
N CYS A 338 21.41 -14.70 -26.91
CA CYS A 338 20.18 -15.18 -27.58
C CYS A 338 19.02 -15.44 -26.61
N ILE A 339 18.99 -14.74 -25.48
CA ILE A 339 17.90 -14.83 -24.48
C ILE A 339 16.95 -13.67 -24.73
N HIS A 340 15.73 -13.96 -25.22
CA HIS A 340 14.75 -12.96 -25.68
C HIS A 340 13.70 -12.58 -24.61
N LYS A 341 13.86 -13.07 -23.37
CA LYS A 341 12.96 -12.74 -22.26
C LYS A 341 13.18 -11.33 -21.70
N HIS A 342 12.13 -10.73 -21.17
CA HIS A 342 12.27 -9.50 -20.38
C HIS A 342 12.92 -9.82 -19.04
N ILE A 343 14.23 -9.62 -18.93
CA ILE A 343 15.01 -9.91 -17.73
C ILE A 343 14.98 -8.78 -16.73
N THR A 344 14.65 -9.13 -15.50
CA THR A 344 14.81 -8.27 -14.32
C THR A 344 15.86 -8.87 -13.39
N TRP A 345 16.51 -8.04 -12.58
CA TRP A 345 17.51 -8.57 -11.63
C TRP A 345 16.94 -9.61 -10.66
N HIS A 346 15.66 -9.47 -10.31
CA HIS A 346 14.99 -10.39 -9.41
C HIS A 346 14.81 -11.81 -9.99
N MET A 347 14.86 -11.94 -11.32
CA MET A 347 14.83 -13.25 -11.98
C MET A 347 16.04 -14.12 -11.64
N ALA A 348 17.21 -13.55 -11.31
CA ALA A 348 18.33 -14.32 -10.81
C ALA A 348 17.93 -15.14 -9.56
N ARG A 349 17.25 -14.50 -8.63
CA ARG A 349 16.76 -15.15 -7.41
C ARG A 349 15.65 -16.19 -7.72
N HIS A 350 14.78 -15.92 -8.71
CA HIS A 350 13.80 -16.89 -9.18
C HIS A 350 14.48 -18.10 -9.82
N THR A 351 15.54 -17.88 -10.60
CA THR A 351 16.37 -18.93 -11.20
C THR A 351 17.03 -19.79 -10.14
N MET A 352 17.59 -19.16 -9.09
CA MET A 352 18.14 -19.91 -7.95
C MET A 352 17.08 -20.82 -7.33
N ALA A 353 15.92 -20.29 -6.99
CA ALA A 353 14.86 -21.08 -6.35
C ALA A 353 14.40 -22.24 -7.24
N THR A 354 14.07 -21.96 -8.53
CA THR A 354 13.43 -22.92 -9.40
C THR A 354 14.43 -23.89 -10.02
N VAL A 355 15.49 -23.38 -10.67
CA VAL A 355 16.41 -24.19 -11.49
C VAL A 355 17.55 -24.77 -10.65
N VAL A 356 18.12 -23.98 -9.75
CA VAL A 356 19.26 -24.44 -8.94
C VAL A 356 18.80 -25.28 -7.76
N CYS A 357 17.72 -24.91 -7.08
CA CYS A 357 17.26 -25.62 -5.88
C CYS A 357 16.18 -26.66 -6.17
N PHE A 358 14.97 -26.23 -6.57
CA PHE A 358 13.82 -27.15 -6.69
C PHE A 358 14.01 -28.22 -7.76
N SER A 359 14.58 -27.89 -8.94
CA SER A 359 14.82 -28.88 -10.00
C SER A 359 15.87 -29.94 -9.59
N ASN A 360 16.67 -29.65 -8.55
CA ASN A 360 17.65 -30.58 -7.98
C ASN A 360 17.20 -31.19 -6.64
N GLY A 361 15.92 -31.11 -6.30
CA GLY A 361 15.34 -31.84 -5.17
C GLY A 361 15.48 -31.15 -3.81
N MET A 362 15.93 -29.88 -3.72
CA MET A 362 16.04 -29.18 -2.44
C MET A 362 14.64 -28.96 -1.84
N PRO A 363 14.40 -29.30 -0.55
CA PRO A 363 13.13 -29.09 0.12
C PRO A 363 12.77 -27.60 0.20
N ILE A 364 11.46 -27.28 0.22
CA ILE A 364 10.95 -25.90 0.21
C ILE A 364 11.40 -25.11 1.45
N GLU A 365 11.52 -25.76 2.59
CA GLU A 365 11.99 -25.17 3.85
C GLU A 365 13.44 -24.70 3.71
N SER A 366 14.30 -25.55 3.13
CA SER A 366 15.70 -25.21 2.88
C SER A 366 15.83 -24.07 1.88
N VAL A 367 15.04 -24.08 0.79
CA VAL A 367 15.00 -22.98 -0.18
C VAL A 367 14.50 -21.68 0.49
N SER A 368 13.48 -21.77 1.34
CA SER A 368 12.93 -20.63 2.08
C SER A 368 14.00 -20.01 3.00
N SER A 369 14.77 -20.82 3.68
CA SER A 369 15.89 -20.40 4.55
C SER A 369 17.00 -19.71 3.75
N VAL A 370 17.49 -20.36 2.69
CA VAL A 370 18.52 -19.78 1.79
C VAL A 370 18.08 -18.43 1.20
N LEU A 371 16.79 -18.33 0.86
CA LEU A 371 16.24 -17.09 0.34
C LEU A 371 15.90 -16.03 1.43
N GLY A 372 15.97 -16.35 2.71
CA GLY A 372 15.62 -15.43 3.82
C GLY A 372 14.17 -14.96 3.74
N HIS A 373 13.21 -15.86 3.50
CA HIS A 373 11.80 -15.56 3.55
C HIS A 373 11.25 -15.66 4.97
N LYS A 374 10.38 -14.71 5.38
CA LYS A 374 9.71 -14.76 6.69
C LYS A 374 8.66 -15.86 6.80
N CYS A 375 8.06 -16.24 5.66
CA CYS A 375 7.03 -17.28 5.61
C CYS A 375 7.19 -18.10 4.33
N ILE A 376 6.91 -19.40 4.44
CA ILE A 376 7.04 -20.40 3.35
C ILE A 376 6.14 -20.05 2.15
N SER A 377 4.98 -19.41 2.39
CA SER A 377 4.08 -18.95 1.32
C SER A 377 4.78 -18.05 0.28
N SER A 378 5.80 -17.29 0.69
CA SER A 378 6.64 -16.53 -0.24
C SER A 378 7.53 -17.39 -1.12
N THR A 379 7.77 -18.65 -0.74
CA THR A 379 8.59 -19.62 -1.47
C THR A 379 7.71 -20.53 -2.34
N GLN A 380 6.46 -20.76 -1.94
CA GLN A 380 5.50 -21.59 -2.70
C GLN A 380 5.24 -21.07 -4.12
N ILE A 381 5.39 -19.77 -4.37
CA ILE A 381 5.29 -19.19 -5.71
C ILE A 381 6.31 -19.76 -6.71
N TYR A 382 7.41 -20.33 -6.22
CA TYR A 382 8.46 -20.98 -7.04
C TYR A 382 8.25 -22.49 -7.15
N ALA A 383 7.48 -23.06 -6.24
CA ALA A 383 7.24 -24.51 -6.13
C ALA A 383 6.11 -24.98 -7.05
N LYS A 384 5.80 -24.27 -8.16
CA LYS A 384 4.93 -24.84 -9.19
C LYS A 384 5.58 -26.15 -9.64
N ILE A 385 5.00 -27.26 -9.17
CA ILE A 385 5.47 -28.61 -9.49
C ILE A 385 5.41 -28.75 -11.00
N THR A 386 6.57 -28.87 -11.65
CA THR A 386 6.60 -29.21 -13.06
C THR A 386 6.17 -30.67 -13.20
N ASN A 387 5.43 -31.00 -14.28
CA ASN A 387 5.06 -32.39 -14.58
C ASN A 387 6.30 -33.31 -14.60
N GLU A 388 7.45 -32.76 -14.96
CA GLU A 388 8.72 -33.48 -14.96
C GLU A 388 9.20 -33.86 -13.56
N LYS A 389 9.06 -32.99 -12.58
CA LYS A 389 9.38 -33.28 -11.18
C LYS A 389 8.40 -34.27 -10.60
N LEU A 390 7.09 -34.07 -10.87
CA LEU A 390 6.05 -34.98 -10.41
C LEU A 390 6.30 -36.39 -10.97
N ASN A 391 6.61 -36.51 -12.26
CA ASN A 391 6.95 -37.83 -12.89
C ASN A 391 8.17 -38.48 -12.24
N LYS A 392 9.24 -37.73 -11.93
CA LYS A 392 10.41 -38.27 -11.25
C LYS A 392 10.07 -38.78 -9.84
N GLU A 393 9.31 -37.98 -9.07
CA GLU A 393 8.88 -38.36 -7.74
C GLU A 393 7.94 -39.57 -7.75
N MET A 394 7.01 -39.64 -8.74
CA MET A 394 6.13 -40.79 -8.91
C MET A 394 6.88 -42.05 -9.37
N ASN A 395 7.92 -41.91 -10.18
CA ASN A 395 8.76 -43.08 -10.58
C ASN A 395 9.51 -43.66 -9.35
N VAL A 396 10.11 -42.77 -8.53
CA VAL A 396 10.76 -43.18 -7.25
C VAL A 396 9.76 -43.83 -6.30
N LEU A 397 8.53 -43.31 -6.23
CA LEU A 397 7.46 -43.89 -5.43
C LEU A 397 7.06 -45.28 -6.00
N SER A 398 6.89 -45.40 -7.33
CA SER A 398 6.58 -46.65 -7.99
C SER A 398 7.65 -47.71 -7.72
N GLU A 399 8.93 -47.36 -7.82
CA GLU A 399 10.04 -48.27 -7.47
C GLU A 399 9.99 -48.75 -6.02
N LYS A 400 9.66 -47.83 -5.05
CA LYS A 400 9.52 -48.18 -3.63
C LYS A 400 8.31 -49.08 -3.37
N LEU A 401 7.28 -48.99 -4.16
CA LEU A 401 6.05 -49.78 -4.07
C LEU A 401 6.07 -51.08 -4.88
N ALA A 402 7.06 -51.30 -5.72
CA ALA A 402 7.19 -52.45 -6.60
C ALA A 402 7.27 -53.83 -5.87
N GLY A 403 7.22 -53.89 -4.53
CA GLY A 403 7.18 -55.13 -3.75
C GLY A 403 5.91 -55.32 -2.93
N ILE A 404 4.87 -54.45 -3.09
CA ILE A 404 3.69 -54.47 -2.19
C ILE A 404 2.59 -55.46 -2.67
N GLY A 405 2.69 -56.03 -3.83
CA GLY A 405 1.77 -57.08 -4.34
C GLY A 405 1.53 -57.00 -5.83
N GLU A 406 1.27 -58.14 -6.43
CA GLU A 406 0.81 -58.23 -7.83
C GLU A 406 -0.68 -57.84 -7.87
N PHE A 407 -1.02 -56.86 -8.72
CA PHE A 407 -2.41 -56.53 -8.97
C PHE A 407 -3.07 -57.66 -9.75
N VAL A 408 -4.22 -58.11 -9.28
CA VAL A 408 -5.03 -59.12 -10.01
C VAL A 408 -5.33 -58.61 -11.41
N THR A 409 -4.86 -59.29 -12.43
CA THR A 409 -5.12 -58.93 -13.81
C THR A 409 -6.51 -59.41 -14.26
N SER A 410 -7.06 -58.83 -15.31
CA SER A 410 -8.39 -59.16 -15.83
C SER A 410 -8.54 -60.62 -16.27
N GLU A 411 -7.46 -61.39 -16.35
CA GLU A 411 -7.45 -62.83 -16.66
C GLU A 411 -7.87 -63.67 -15.44
N ASP A 412 -7.87 -63.13 -14.24
CA ASP A 412 -8.30 -63.82 -13.02
C ASP A 412 -9.83 -63.80 -12.82
N PHE A 413 -10.58 -63.18 -13.73
CA PHE A 413 -12.05 -63.10 -13.72
C PHE A 413 -12.71 -63.83 -14.88
N ALA A 414 -12.01 -64.72 -15.60
CA ALA A 414 -12.54 -65.56 -16.70
C ALA A 414 -13.07 -66.90 -16.22
#